data_0fe2a8f46a53ece8de456a3f86fd7e77
#
_entry.id   0fe2a8f46a53ece8de456a3f86fd7e77
#
_cell.length_a   1.000
_cell.length_b   1.000
_cell.length_c   1.000
_cell.angle_alpha   90.00
_cell.angle_beta   90.00
_cell.angle_gamma   90.00
#
_symmetry.space_group_name_H-M   'P 1'
#
loop_
_entity.id
_entity.type
_entity.pdbx_description
1 polymer ?
#
loop_
_entity_poly.entity_id
_entity_poly.type
_entity_poly.pdbx_seq_one_letter_code
_entity_poly.pdbx_strand_id
1 'polypeptide(L)'
;PASLYVSVNPKFTYVWVHNKTADEYYLMSKELAPAAMADCKIEDYEFVGREMLGAEWDLATFHHPLAIYNRTIYVLEGNHVTLDAGTGCVHTAPGHGVEDFEVYKSYENAGKLKQEVVCPVDEKGNMTAEAGEFLQGKSIWDAEGPVISALAHEGHLLGKKSIHHQYAHCWRCKNPVIYRATEQWFASINDFRDKALKAVDDTRFIPSWGHDRLYNMIRDRQDWCISRQRSWGVPIPAFYCDDCGKWVITDETM
;
A
#
# COMPACT_ATOMS: atom_id res chain seq x y z
N PRO A 1 -6.09 6.99 8.60
CA PRO A 1 -7.42 6.44 8.32
C PRO A 1 -7.40 5.14 7.51
N ALA A 2 -6.52 5.02 6.51
CA ALA A 2 -6.46 3.88 5.60
C ALA A 2 -5.52 2.75 6.05
N SER A 3 -4.82 2.90 7.18
CA SER A 3 -3.87 1.93 7.67
C SER A 3 -4.55 0.61 8.02
N LEU A 4 -4.06 -0.48 7.43
CA LEU A 4 -4.49 -1.84 7.73
C LEU A 4 -3.33 -2.71 8.21
N TYR A 5 -2.10 -2.33 7.84
CA TYR A 5 -0.91 -3.13 8.07
C TYR A 5 0.30 -2.27 8.43
N VAL A 6 1.31 -2.95 8.94
CA VAL A 6 2.68 -2.45 9.07
C VAL A 6 3.58 -3.43 8.34
N SER A 7 4.36 -2.96 7.38
CA SER A 7 5.34 -3.80 6.69
C SER A 7 6.70 -3.75 7.38
N VAL A 8 7.31 -4.92 7.52
CA VAL A 8 8.68 -5.11 7.99
C VAL A 8 9.48 -5.91 6.97
N ASN A 9 10.77 -5.67 6.85
CA ASN A 9 11.60 -6.48 5.97
C ASN A 9 11.96 -7.80 6.66
N PRO A 10 11.66 -8.97 6.06
CA PRO A 10 11.88 -10.27 6.70
C PRO A 10 13.33 -10.55 7.07
N LYS A 11 14.29 -9.88 6.40
CA LYS A 11 15.74 -10.10 6.56
C LYS A 11 16.41 -9.15 7.55
N PHE A 12 15.72 -8.10 7.99
CA PHE A 12 16.28 -7.13 8.92
C PHE A 12 16.08 -7.59 10.35
N THR A 13 16.98 -7.14 11.22
CA THR A 13 16.90 -7.39 12.67
C THR A 13 16.07 -6.30 13.32
N TYR A 14 15.09 -6.69 14.12
CA TYR A 14 14.23 -5.81 14.92
C TYR A 14 14.50 -5.99 16.39
N VAL A 15 14.38 -4.89 17.12
CA VAL A 15 14.63 -4.82 18.57
C VAL A 15 13.55 -4.01 19.24
N TRP A 16 13.31 -4.30 20.51
CA TRP A 16 12.57 -3.39 21.36
C TRP A 16 13.53 -2.33 21.92
N VAL A 17 13.15 -1.08 21.79
CA VAL A 17 13.84 0.07 22.35
C VAL A 17 13.02 0.57 23.52
N HIS A 18 13.59 0.51 24.71
CA HIS A 18 12.97 1.05 25.93
C HIS A 18 13.42 2.49 26.14
N ASN A 19 12.48 3.42 26.05
CA ASN A 19 12.68 4.82 26.45
C ASN A 19 12.55 4.92 27.96
N LYS A 20 13.65 5.10 28.68
CA LYS A 20 13.67 5.10 30.15
C LYS A 20 12.99 6.31 30.77
N THR A 21 12.94 7.42 30.04
CA THR A 21 12.33 8.66 30.54
C THR A 21 10.80 8.56 30.54
N ALA A 22 10.20 8.00 29.50
CA ALA A 22 8.74 7.85 29.36
C ALA A 22 8.23 6.48 29.82
N ASP A 23 9.14 5.52 30.08
CA ASP A 23 8.83 4.10 30.34
C ASP A 23 7.99 3.46 29.23
N GLU A 24 8.37 3.74 27.98
CA GLU A 24 7.70 3.27 26.78
C GLU A 24 8.62 2.36 25.96
N TYR A 25 8.00 1.45 25.20
CA TYR A 25 8.73 0.47 24.39
C TYR A 25 8.36 0.65 22.91
N TYR A 26 9.38 0.73 22.05
CA TYR A 26 9.21 0.91 20.61
C TYR A 26 9.84 -0.26 19.86
N LEU A 27 9.09 -0.84 18.90
CA LEU A 27 9.62 -1.85 18.01
C LEU A 27 10.17 -1.15 16.75
N MET A 28 11.44 -1.40 16.43
CA MET A 28 12.06 -0.86 15.22
C MET A 28 13.27 -1.68 14.77
N SER A 29 13.73 -1.44 13.53
CA SER A 29 14.97 -2.02 13.06
C SER A 29 16.14 -1.60 13.93
N LYS A 30 16.98 -2.55 14.33
CA LYS A 30 18.17 -2.31 15.14
C LYS A 30 19.11 -1.30 14.52
N GLU A 31 19.27 -1.35 13.20
CA GLU A 31 20.17 -0.46 12.47
C GLU A 31 19.67 0.99 12.44
N LEU A 32 18.35 1.19 12.36
CA LEU A 32 17.74 2.52 12.30
C LEU A 32 17.44 3.10 13.69
N ALA A 33 17.40 2.28 14.72
CA ALA A 33 17.00 2.70 16.07
C ALA A 33 17.81 3.90 16.61
N PRO A 34 19.16 3.97 16.50
CA PRO A 34 19.90 5.13 16.99
C PRO A 34 19.52 6.44 16.29
N ALA A 35 19.35 6.41 14.97
CA ALA A 35 18.95 7.58 14.18
C ALA A 35 17.51 7.99 14.48
N ALA A 36 16.59 7.03 14.61
CA ALA A 36 15.19 7.28 14.95
C ALA A 36 15.05 7.90 16.35
N MET A 37 15.78 7.40 17.34
CA MET A 37 15.79 7.96 18.71
C MET A 37 16.34 9.38 18.72
N ALA A 38 17.43 9.64 17.98
CA ALA A 38 17.99 11.00 17.84
C ALA A 38 16.99 11.98 17.16
N ASP A 39 16.33 11.55 16.09
CA ASP A 39 15.30 12.35 15.42
C ASP A 39 14.11 12.67 16.36
N CYS A 40 13.77 11.75 17.26
CA CYS A 40 12.75 11.94 18.29
C CYS A 40 13.24 12.67 19.55
N LYS A 41 14.54 13.02 19.63
CA LYS A 41 15.19 13.68 20.78
C LYS A 41 15.10 12.82 22.06
N ILE A 42 15.19 11.50 21.93
CA ILE A 42 15.21 10.54 23.03
C ILE A 42 16.67 10.08 23.20
N GLU A 43 17.31 10.52 24.27
CA GLU A 43 18.73 10.25 24.55
C GLU A 43 18.92 9.06 25.51
N ASP A 44 18.02 8.90 26.48
CA ASP A 44 18.09 7.83 27.49
C ASP A 44 17.22 6.64 27.11
N TYR A 45 17.80 5.73 26.35
CA TYR A 45 17.15 4.49 25.90
C TYR A 45 18.11 3.30 25.97
N GLU A 46 17.55 2.10 25.95
CA GLU A 46 18.31 0.86 25.84
C GLU A 46 17.60 -0.17 24.96
N PHE A 47 18.35 -1.11 24.40
CA PHE A 47 17.77 -2.24 23.72
C PHE A 47 17.42 -3.33 24.74
N VAL A 48 16.18 -3.85 24.65
CA VAL A 48 15.68 -4.85 25.59
C VAL A 48 15.11 -6.06 24.84
N GLY A 49 15.10 -7.18 25.54
CA GLY A 49 14.62 -8.44 24.96
C GLY A 49 15.61 -9.08 24.00
N ARG A 50 15.12 -10.04 23.20
CA ARG A 50 15.92 -10.69 22.17
C ARG A 50 15.81 -9.95 20.84
N GLU A 51 16.86 -10.01 20.06
CA GLU A 51 16.82 -9.60 18.65
C GLU A 51 16.02 -10.60 17.85
N MET A 52 15.18 -10.11 16.93
CA MET A 52 14.30 -10.92 16.10
C MET A 52 14.44 -10.51 14.62
N LEU A 53 14.39 -11.48 13.73
CA LEU A 53 14.25 -11.17 12.31
C LEU A 53 12.83 -10.68 11.99
N GLY A 54 12.71 -9.83 10.98
CA GLY A 54 11.40 -9.35 10.53
C GLY A 54 10.43 -10.48 10.20
N ALA A 55 10.92 -11.60 9.67
CA ALA A 55 10.10 -12.80 9.40
C ALA A 55 9.45 -13.40 10.65
N GLU A 56 10.01 -13.18 11.84
CA GLU A 56 9.42 -13.67 13.09
C GLU A 56 8.20 -12.83 13.55
N TRP A 57 7.99 -11.68 12.92
CA TRP A 57 6.85 -10.79 13.17
C TRP A 57 5.68 -11.02 12.21
N ASP A 58 5.81 -11.96 11.24
CA ASP A 58 4.74 -12.23 10.26
C ASP A 58 3.41 -12.49 10.96
N LEU A 59 2.38 -11.74 10.57
CA LEU A 59 1.03 -11.77 11.13
C LEU A 59 0.90 -11.42 12.62
N ALA A 60 1.95 -10.87 13.26
CA ALA A 60 1.79 -10.26 14.58
C ALA A 60 0.75 -9.13 14.51
N THR A 61 0.06 -8.87 15.61
CA THR A 61 -1.06 -7.93 15.63
C THR A 61 -0.82 -6.77 16.59
N PHE A 62 -1.29 -5.60 16.18
CA PHE A 62 -1.30 -4.36 16.94
C PHE A 62 -2.67 -3.69 16.84
N HIS A 63 -2.95 -2.77 17.74
CA HIS A 63 -4.11 -1.89 17.62
C HIS A 63 -3.80 -0.69 16.71
N HIS A 64 -4.81 -0.19 16.00
CA HIS A 64 -4.66 1.05 15.26
C HIS A 64 -4.37 2.20 16.24
N PRO A 65 -3.40 3.11 15.94
CA PRO A 65 -2.99 4.17 16.89
C PRO A 65 -4.09 5.21 17.18
N LEU A 66 -5.09 5.35 16.30
CA LEU A 66 -6.28 6.18 16.57
C LEU A 66 -7.44 5.25 16.95
N ALA A 67 -7.88 5.35 18.20
CA ALA A 67 -8.91 4.49 18.78
C ALA A 67 -10.25 4.52 18.02
N ILE A 68 -10.57 5.64 17.36
CA ILE A 68 -11.78 5.81 16.55
C ILE A 68 -11.95 4.75 15.48
N TYR A 69 -10.84 4.17 14.95
CA TYR A 69 -10.94 3.15 13.91
C TYR A 69 -11.14 1.73 14.45
N ASN A 70 -10.92 1.48 15.74
CA ASN A 70 -11.09 0.19 16.41
C ASN A 70 -10.67 -1.01 15.55
N ARG A 71 -9.47 -0.96 14.98
CA ARG A 71 -8.98 -1.84 13.94
C ARG A 71 -7.75 -2.60 14.41
N THR A 72 -7.68 -3.89 14.14
CA THR A 72 -6.45 -4.68 14.29
C THR A 72 -5.55 -4.44 13.08
N ILE A 73 -4.30 -4.11 13.35
CA ILE A 73 -3.24 -3.95 12.36
C ILE A 73 -2.38 -5.21 12.38
N TYR A 74 -2.16 -5.82 11.21
CA TYR A 74 -1.27 -6.97 11.07
C TYR A 74 0.10 -6.54 10.55
N VAL A 75 1.14 -7.24 10.99
CA VAL A 75 2.48 -7.10 10.43
C VAL A 75 2.59 -7.98 9.19
N LEU A 76 3.12 -7.44 8.11
CA LEU A 76 3.37 -8.15 6.85
C LEU A 76 4.85 -8.09 6.48
N GLU A 77 5.35 -9.15 5.86
CA GLU A 77 6.68 -9.14 5.26
C GLU A 77 6.67 -8.31 3.97
N GLY A 78 7.47 -7.25 3.92
CA GLY A 78 7.59 -6.35 2.78
C GLY A 78 9.05 -6.14 2.37
N ASN A 79 9.45 -6.66 1.21
CA ASN A 79 10.81 -6.45 0.69
C ASN A 79 11.09 -5.00 0.25
N HIS A 80 10.06 -4.17 0.11
CA HIS A 80 10.16 -2.74 -0.19
C HIS A 80 10.62 -1.90 1.01
N VAL A 81 10.58 -2.46 2.22
CA VAL A 81 11.10 -1.79 3.42
C VAL A 81 12.62 -1.73 3.35
N THR A 82 13.19 -0.52 3.44
CA THR A 82 14.62 -0.24 3.36
C THR A 82 15.18 0.27 4.69
N LEU A 83 16.52 0.42 4.75
CA LEU A 83 17.23 0.97 5.92
C LEU A 83 17.71 2.42 5.67
N ASP A 84 17.10 3.13 4.73
CA ASP A 84 17.53 4.49 4.36
C ASP A 84 17.07 5.54 5.37
N ALA A 85 15.91 5.35 5.98
CA ALA A 85 15.34 6.29 6.94
C ALA A 85 14.19 5.66 7.76
N GLY A 86 13.76 6.35 8.81
CA GLY A 86 12.60 5.96 9.62
C GLY A 86 12.94 4.91 10.67
N THR A 87 12.03 3.97 10.88
CA THR A 87 12.10 2.95 11.94
C THR A 87 12.29 1.52 11.40
N GLY A 88 12.19 1.32 10.08
CA GLY A 88 12.12 -0.02 9.49
C GLY A 88 10.75 -0.69 9.63
N CYS A 89 9.78 0.01 10.23
CA CYS A 89 8.37 -0.38 10.28
C CYS A 89 7.59 0.62 9.44
N VAL A 90 7.01 0.17 8.32
CA VAL A 90 6.39 1.04 7.34
C VAL A 90 4.87 0.90 7.40
N HIS A 91 4.19 2.03 7.60
CA HIS A 91 2.75 2.12 7.45
C HIS A 91 2.32 1.57 6.08
N THR A 92 1.33 0.70 6.05
CA THR A 92 0.91 0.00 4.84
C THR A 92 -0.59 0.10 4.65
N ALA A 93 -0.99 0.74 3.56
CA ALA A 93 -2.38 1.00 3.18
C ALA A 93 -2.63 0.55 1.73
N PRO A 94 -3.13 -0.67 1.50
CA PRO A 94 -3.35 -1.23 0.16
C PRO A 94 -4.23 -0.36 -0.76
N GLY A 95 -5.10 0.46 -0.18
CA GLY A 95 -5.92 1.40 -0.94
C GLY A 95 -5.15 2.59 -1.53
N HIS A 96 -3.92 2.85 -1.08
CA HIS A 96 -3.17 4.07 -1.39
C HIS A 96 -1.69 3.87 -1.72
N GLY A 97 -1.22 2.65 -1.94
CA GLY A 97 0.14 2.34 -2.35
C GLY A 97 0.20 1.12 -3.26
N VAL A 98 1.05 1.15 -4.29
CA VAL A 98 1.21 0.01 -5.21
C VAL A 98 1.90 -1.15 -4.49
N GLU A 99 3.03 -0.89 -3.86
CA GLU A 99 3.79 -1.87 -3.08
C GLU A 99 2.95 -2.43 -1.92
N ASP A 100 2.17 -1.57 -1.26
CA ASP A 100 1.26 -1.95 -0.18
C ASP A 100 0.19 -2.91 -0.67
N PHE A 101 -0.38 -2.63 -1.85
CA PHE A 101 -1.38 -3.48 -2.48
C PHE A 101 -0.78 -4.82 -2.92
N GLU A 102 0.42 -4.83 -3.50
CA GLU A 102 1.11 -6.05 -3.93
C GLU A 102 1.42 -6.97 -2.74
N VAL A 103 1.93 -6.40 -1.64
CA VAL A 103 2.16 -7.15 -0.40
C VAL A 103 0.86 -7.75 0.12
N TYR A 104 -0.19 -6.96 0.29
CA TYR A 104 -1.49 -7.45 0.71
C TYR A 104 -2.02 -8.57 -0.19
N LYS A 105 -1.97 -8.39 -1.52
CA LYS A 105 -2.42 -9.39 -2.49
C LYS A 105 -1.65 -10.70 -2.41
N SER A 106 -0.36 -10.66 -2.09
CA SER A 106 0.42 -11.89 -1.88
C SER A 106 -0.11 -12.71 -0.70
N TYR A 107 -0.52 -12.06 0.39
CA TYR A 107 -1.13 -12.71 1.55
C TYR A 107 -2.56 -13.19 1.28
N GLU A 108 -3.34 -12.42 0.57
CA GLU A 108 -4.70 -12.80 0.16
C GLU A 108 -4.66 -14.04 -0.75
N ASN A 109 -3.79 -14.05 -1.76
CA ASN A 109 -3.62 -15.17 -2.69
C ASN A 109 -3.10 -16.44 -1.98
N ALA A 110 -2.30 -16.28 -0.94
CA ALA A 110 -1.83 -17.38 -0.09
C ALA A 110 -2.91 -17.86 0.91
N GLY A 111 -4.07 -17.23 0.96
CA GLY A 111 -5.14 -17.54 1.92
C GLY A 111 -4.83 -17.18 3.37
N LYS A 112 -3.78 -16.40 3.62
CA LYS A 112 -3.36 -16.00 4.97
C LYS A 112 -4.20 -14.86 5.55
N LEU A 113 -4.67 -13.94 4.69
CA LEU A 113 -5.49 -12.79 5.05
C LEU A 113 -6.66 -12.64 4.09
N LYS A 114 -7.78 -12.16 4.62
CA LYS A 114 -8.95 -11.78 3.83
C LYS A 114 -9.59 -10.55 4.49
N GLN A 115 -9.20 -9.37 4.03
CA GLN A 115 -9.76 -8.11 4.50
C GLN A 115 -10.15 -7.25 3.29
N GLU A 116 -11.17 -6.43 3.46
CA GLU A 116 -11.51 -5.43 2.46
C GLU A 116 -10.46 -4.32 2.42
N VAL A 117 -10.13 -3.87 1.21
CA VAL A 117 -9.21 -2.76 1.01
C VAL A 117 -9.92 -1.46 1.39
N VAL A 118 -9.44 -0.80 2.43
CA VAL A 118 -9.99 0.49 2.89
C VAL A 118 -9.44 1.62 2.02
N CYS A 119 -10.33 2.40 1.41
CA CYS A 119 -9.99 3.54 0.57
C CYS A 119 -10.85 4.76 0.92
N PRO A 120 -10.59 5.44 2.05
CA PRO A 120 -11.44 6.50 2.59
C PRO A 120 -11.25 7.84 1.85
N VAL A 121 -11.04 7.80 0.54
CA VAL A 121 -10.85 8.98 -0.31
C VAL A 121 -11.73 8.85 -1.56
N ASP A 122 -12.53 9.87 -1.84
CA ASP A 122 -13.40 9.93 -3.01
C ASP A 122 -12.64 10.26 -4.32
N GLU A 123 -13.35 10.29 -5.44
CA GLU A 123 -12.78 10.58 -6.75
C GLU A 123 -12.29 12.03 -6.92
N LYS A 124 -12.64 12.93 -6.00
CA LYS A 124 -12.19 14.33 -5.96
C LYS A 124 -11.00 14.55 -5.04
N GLY A 125 -10.55 13.49 -4.34
CA GLY A 125 -9.47 13.55 -3.38
C GLY A 125 -9.88 14.06 -2.00
N ASN A 126 -11.17 13.98 -1.65
CA ASN A 126 -11.66 14.35 -0.34
C ASN A 126 -11.87 13.10 0.52
N MET A 127 -11.69 13.25 1.81
CA MET A 127 -11.94 12.21 2.79
C MET A 127 -13.43 11.85 2.85
N THR A 128 -13.74 10.57 2.77
CA THR A 128 -15.11 10.04 2.91
C THR A 128 -15.51 9.90 4.40
N ALA A 129 -16.75 9.49 4.67
CA ALA A 129 -17.21 9.20 6.03
C ALA A 129 -16.40 8.08 6.71
N GLU A 130 -15.81 7.16 5.94
CA GLU A 130 -14.93 6.09 6.45
C GLU A 130 -13.65 6.64 7.11
N ALA A 131 -13.24 7.85 6.74
CA ALA A 131 -12.12 8.54 7.37
C ALA A 131 -12.44 9.11 8.76
N GLY A 132 -13.70 8.98 9.22
CA GLY A 132 -14.19 9.54 10.47
C GLY A 132 -14.64 10.99 10.34
N GLU A 133 -15.52 11.41 11.25
CA GLU A 133 -16.15 12.74 11.22
C GLU A 133 -15.15 13.89 11.22
N PHE A 134 -14.01 13.74 11.93
CA PHE A 134 -13.01 14.79 12.05
C PHE A 134 -12.23 15.05 10.73
N LEU A 135 -12.29 14.12 9.78
CA LEU A 135 -11.66 14.23 8.46
C LEU A 135 -12.66 14.34 7.32
N GLN A 136 -13.89 13.90 7.50
CA GLN A 136 -14.89 13.84 6.45
C GLN A 136 -15.03 15.16 5.69
N GLY A 137 -14.99 15.10 4.36
CA GLY A 137 -15.10 16.24 3.46
C GLY A 137 -13.84 17.10 3.32
N LYS A 138 -12.80 16.86 4.12
CA LYS A 138 -11.52 17.56 3.96
C LYS A 138 -10.76 17.01 2.78
N SER A 139 -10.02 17.88 2.06
CA SER A 139 -9.02 17.43 1.09
C SER A 139 -7.95 16.59 1.79
N ILE A 140 -7.40 15.60 1.09
CA ILE A 140 -6.25 14.82 1.60
C ILE A 140 -5.07 15.71 2.01
N TRP A 141 -4.88 16.85 1.33
CA TRP A 141 -3.82 17.80 1.64
C TRP A 141 -4.06 18.58 2.94
N ASP A 142 -5.32 18.74 3.34
CA ASP A 142 -5.72 19.40 4.59
C ASP A 142 -5.87 18.40 5.74
N ALA A 143 -5.81 17.09 5.47
CA ALA A 143 -6.02 16.05 6.48
C ALA A 143 -4.76 15.80 7.36
N GLU A 144 -3.57 16.15 6.89
CA GLU A 144 -2.30 15.89 7.61
C GLU A 144 -2.30 16.50 9.02
N GLY A 145 -2.61 17.79 9.12
CA GLY A 145 -2.63 18.50 10.41
C GLY A 145 -3.57 17.88 11.44
N PRO A 146 -4.85 17.67 11.10
CA PRO A 146 -5.80 16.97 11.98
C PRO A 146 -5.36 15.57 12.40
N VAL A 147 -4.78 14.77 11.52
CA VAL A 147 -4.27 13.42 11.86
C VAL A 147 -3.13 13.49 12.85
N ILE A 148 -2.15 14.39 12.62
CA ILE A 148 -1.03 14.60 13.54
C ILE A 148 -1.52 15.05 14.90
N SER A 149 -2.48 15.98 14.93
CA SER A 149 -3.06 16.48 16.19
C SER A 149 -3.79 15.37 16.96
N ALA A 150 -4.54 14.50 16.26
CA ALA A 150 -5.22 13.37 16.88
C ALA A 150 -4.22 12.35 17.46
N LEU A 151 -3.16 12.00 16.73
CA LEU A 151 -2.10 11.11 17.21
C LEU A 151 -1.39 11.68 18.44
N ALA A 152 -1.10 12.98 18.43
CA ALA A 152 -0.49 13.66 19.58
C ALA A 152 -1.41 13.67 20.81
N HIS A 153 -2.71 13.91 20.60
CA HIS A 153 -3.70 13.93 21.66
C HIS A 153 -3.87 12.55 22.32
N GLU A 154 -3.82 11.47 21.54
CA GLU A 154 -3.88 10.09 22.04
C GLU A 154 -2.53 9.57 22.56
N GLY A 155 -1.45 10.37 22.52
CA GLY A 155 -0.12 9.98 22.98
C GLY A 155 0.62 9.02 22.02
N HIS A 156 0.18 8.88 20.79
CA HIS A 156 0.73 7.94 19.81
C HIS A 156 1.65 8.59 18.76
N LEU A 157 2.01 9.86 18.94
CA LEU A 157 2.96 10.56 18.07
C LEU A 157 4.35 10.55 18.69
N LEU A 158 5.23 9.66 18.25
CA LEU A 158 6.59 9.60 18.73
C LEU A 158 7.45 10.78 18.25
N GLY A 159 7.34 11.14 16.98
CA GLY A 159 8.08 12.25 16.40
C GLY A 159 7.56 12.65 15.02
N LYS A 160 7.98 13.84 14.56
CA LYS A 160 7.63 14.38 13.26
C LYS A 160 8.86 15.04 12.63
N LYS A 161 9.11 14.76 11.35
CA LYS A 161 10.22 15.34 10.59
C LYS A 161 9.73 15.73 9.19
N SER A 162 10.07 16.93 8.75
CA SER A 162 9.85 17.34 7.36
C SER A 162 10.95 16.78 6.46
N ILE A 163 10.55 16.23 5.33
CA ILE A 163 11.46 15.70 4.32
C ILE A 163 11.19 16.36 2.98
N HIS A 164 12.22 16.43 2.14
CA HIS A 164 12.11 16.84 0.74
C HIS A 164 12.34 15.62 -0.14
N HIS A 165 11.37 15.31 -0.99
CA HIS A 165 11.49 14.21 -1.94
C HIS A 165 10.81 14.57 -3.27
N GLN A 166 11.12 13.79 -4.31
CA GLN A 166 10.41 13.91 -5.59
C GLN A 166 9.00 13.35 -5.45
N TYR A 167 8.02 14.10 -5.93
CA TYR A 167 6.62 13.69 -5.88
C TYR A 167 6.04 13.59 -7.30
N ALA A 168 5.22 12.57 -7.54
CA ALA A 168 4.60 12.35 -8.84
C ALA A 168 3.55 13.43 -9.13
N HIS A 169 3.64 14.05 -10.31
CA HIS A 169 2.69 15.05 -10.78
C HIS A 169 2.04 14.62 -12.09
N CYS A 170 0.79 15.01 -12.28
CA CYS A 170 0.08 14.79 -13.53
C CYS A 170 0.84 15.47 -14.68
N TRP A 171 1.18 14.72 -15.72
CA TRP A 171 1.89 15.25 -16.89
C TRP A 171 1.12 16.36 -17.62
N ARG A 172 -0.22 16.37 -17.52
CA ARG A 172 -1.11 17.34 -18.19
C ARG A 172 -1.34 18.61 -17.35
N CYS A 173 -1.89 18.48 -16.13
CA CYS A 173 -2.25 19.64 -15.30
C CYS A 173 -1.18 20.03 -14.28
N LYS A 174 -0.09 19.24 -14.18
CA LYS A 174 1.04 19.46 -13.25
C LYS A 174 0.70 19.41 -11.76
N ASN A 175 -0.53 19.09 -11.40
CA ASN A 175 -0.90 18.90 -10.01
C ASN A 175 -0.37 17.57 -9.46
N PRO A 176 -0.09 17.47 -8.16
CA PRO A 176 0.31 16.21 -7.53
C PRO A 176 -0.79 15.15 -7.71
N VAL A 177 -0.38 13.91 -7.86
CA VAL A 177 -1.29 12.76 -7.99
C VAL A 177 -1.27 11.92 -6.73
N ILE A 178 -2.32 11.14 -6.52
CA ILE A 178 -2.42 10.17 -5.43
C ILE A 178 -2.70 8.77 -5.99
N TYR A 179 -2.28 7.76 -5.25
CA TYR A 179 -2.74 6.40 -5.49
C TYR A 179 -4.08 6.20 -4.78
N ARG A 180 -5.00 5.55 -5.48
CA ARG A 180 -6.34 5.27 -4.99
C ARG A 180 -6.84 3.96 -5.60
N ALA A 181 -7.16 2.98 -4.75
CA ALA A 181 -7.78 1.75 -5.19
C ALA A 181 -9.20 2.04 -5.70
N THR A 182 -9.52 1.51 -6.88
CA THR A 182 -10.84 1.60 -7.51
C THR A 182 -11.18 0.27 -8.16
N GLU A 183 -12.45 -0.07 -8.19
CA GLU A 183 -12.89 -1.22 -8.95
C GLU A 183 -12.69 -0.98 -10.44
N GLN A 184 -12.09 -1.95 -11.12
CA GLN A 184 -11.73 -1.88 -12.53
C GLN A 184 -11.96 -3.24 -13.18
N TRP A 185 -12.18 -3.21 -14.50
CA TRP A 185 -12.23 -4.42 -15.32
C TRP A 185 -10.85 -4.72 -15.88
N PHE A 186 -10.37 -5.93 -15.61
CA PHE A 186 -9.10 -6.41 -16.13
C PHE A 186 -9.30 -7.65 -17.00
N ALA A 187 -8.62 -7.68 -18.14
CA ALA A 187 -8.41 -8.89 -18.91
C ALA A 187 -7.13 -9.57 -18.39
N SER A 188 -7.26 -10.81 -17.89
CA SER A 188 -6.09 -11.57 -17.45
C SER A 188 -5.18 -11.91 -18.62
N ILE A 189 -3.91 -11.64 -18.46
CA ILE A 189 -2.86 -12.00 -19.42
C ILE A 189 -2.31 -13.40 -19.12
N ASN A 190 -2.46 -13.89 -17.90
CA ASN A 190 -1.87 -15.15 -17.46
C ASN A 190 -2.34 -16.35 -18.27
N ASP A 191 -3.62 -16.38 -18.68
CA ASP A 191 -4.22 -17.50 -19.39
C ASP A 191 -3.62 -17.75 -20.79
N PHE A 192 -3.01 -16.72 -21.38
CA PHE A 192 -2.44 -16.82 -22.74
C PHE A 192 -0.97 -16.38 -22.83
N ARG A 193 -0.35 -15.92 -21.72
CA ARG A 193 1.04 -15.41 -21.69
C ARG A 193 2.02 -16.39 -22.32
N ASP A 194 2.01 -17.66 -21.88
CA ASP A 194 2.94 -18.68 -22.36
C ASP A 194 2.75 -18.98 -23.84
N LYS A 195 1.50 -18.98 -24.31
CA LYS A 195 1.19 -19.14 -25.75
C LYS A 195 1.69 -17.96 -26.56
N ALA A 196 1.56 -16.73 -26.05
CA ALA A 196 2.07 -15.54 -26.70
C ALA A 196 3.59 -15.50 -26.74
N LEU A 197 4.27 -15.87 -25.65
CA LEU A 197 5.74 -15.96 -25.60
C LEU A 197 6.24 -17.00 -26.61
N LYS A 198 5.62 -18.17 -26.67
CA LYS A 198 5.95 -19.18 -27.67
C LYS A 198 5.76 -18.68 -29.09
N ALA A 199 4.68 -17.94 -29.39
CA ALA A 199 4.48 -17.37 -30.70
C ALA A 199 5.55 -16.33 -31.08
N VAL A 200 6.10 -15.60 -30.10
CA VAL A 200 7.25 -14.71 -30.31
C VAL A 200 8.49 -15.52 -30.64
N ASP A 201 8.77 -16.62 -29.91
CA ASP A 201 9.92 -17.50 -30.16
C ASP A 201 9.84 -18.16 -31.56
N ASP A 202 8.63 -18.52 -31.98
CA ASP A 202 8.39 -19.14 -33.29
C ASP A 202 8.45 -18.11 -34.46
N THR A 203 8.56 -16.80 -34.17
CA THR A 203 8.54 -15.72 -35.15
C THR A 203 9.95 -15.21 -35.48
N ARG A 204 10.29 -15.11 -36.76
CA ARG A 204 11.53 -14.48 -37.18
C ARG A 204 11.43 -12.96 -37.18
N PHE A 205 12.29 -12.31 -36.40
CA PHE A 205 12.35 -10.84 -36.32
C PHE A 205 13.49 -10.25 -37.17
N ILE A 206 13.18 -9.17 -37.89
CA ILE A 206 14.15 -8.37 -38.63
C ILE A 206 13.89 -6.90 -38.29
N PRO A 207 14.80 -6.25 -37.53
CA PRO A 207 16.04 -6.77 -36.94
C PRO A 207 15.80 -7.71 -35.75
N SER A 208 16.79 -8.54 -35.43
CA SER A 208 16.69 -9.60 -34.41
C SER A 208 16.37 -9.09 -33.00
N TRP A 209 16.80 -7.89 -32.62
CA TRP A 209 16.50 -7.29 -31.33
C TRP A 209 14.99 -7.07 -31.06
N GLY A 210 14.19 -7.09 -32.13
CA GLY A 210 12.73 -7.01 -32.02
C GLY A 210 12.14 -8.17 -31.23
N HIS A 211 12.75 -9.36 -31.33
CA HIS A 211 12.38 -10.53 -30.54
C HIS A 211 12.45 -10.24 -29.04
N ASP A 212 13.63 -9.90 -28.53
CA ASP A 212 13.84 -9.70 -27.11
C ASP A 212 12.97 -8.58 -26.55
N ARG A 213 12.77 -7.53 -27.34
CA ARG A 213 11.90 -6.43 -26.94
C ARG A 213 10.45 -6.88 -26.76
N LEU A 214 9.89 -7.59 -27.74
CA LEU A 214 8.49 -8.04 -27.67
C LEU A 214 8.33 -9.13 -26.63
N TYR A 215 9.29 -10.06 -26.54
CA TYR A 215 9.30 -11.11 -25.52
C TYR A 215 9.23 -10.52 -24.10
N ASN A 216 10.13 -9.59 -23.77
CA ASN A 216 10.15 -8.95 -22.46
C ASN A 216 8.88 -8.13 -22.19
N MET A 217 8.33 -7.44 -23.18
CA MET A 217 7.07 -6.70 -23.04
C MET A 217 5.88 -7.62 -22.70
N ILE A 218 5.87 -8.85 -23.20
CA ILE A 218 4.79 -9.82 -22.90
C ILE A 218 5.07 -10.52 -21.57
N ARG A 219 6.32 -10.91 -21.32
CA ARG A 219 6.73 -11.59 -20.08
C ARG A 219 6.40 -10.76 -18.85
N ASP A 220 6.72 -9.48 -18.89
CA ASP A 220 6.59 -8.56 -17.76
C ASP A 220 5.25 -7.80 -17.75
N ARG A 221 4.34 -8.13 -18.68
CA ARG A 221 3.05 -7.47 -18.78
C ARG A 221 2.13 -7.89 -17.64
N GLN A 222 1.61 -6.89 -16.94
CA GLN A 222 0.51 -7.06 -16.00
C GLN A 222 -0.84 -7.22 -16.73
N ASP A 223 -1.87 -7.62 -16.01
CA ASP A 223 -3.23 -7.72 -16.54
C ASP A 223 -3.66 -6.40 -17.19
N TRP A 224 -4.42 -6.49 -18.26
CA TRP A 224 -4.84 -5.34 -19.04
C TRP A 224 -6.11 -4.73 -18.46
N CYS A 225 -5.99 -3.53 -17.86
CA CYS A 225 -7.16 -2.75 -17.47
C CYS A 225 -7.89 -2.28 -18.72
N ILE A 226 -9.10 -2.81 -18.95
CA ILE A 226 -9.94 -2.48 -20.10
C ILE A 226 -10.95 -1.37 -19.81
N SER A 227 -11.29 -1.15 -18.53
CA SER A 227 -12.15 -0.04 -18.12
C SER A 227 -11.44 1.32 -18.21
N ARG A 228 -12.21 2.38 -18.44
CA ARG A 228 -11.74 3.76 -18.44
C ARG A 228 -12.64 4.59 -17.55
N GLN A 229 -12.04 5.49 -16.75
CA GLN A 229 -12.73 6.35 -15.78
C GLN A 229 -12.94 7.77 -16.35
N ARG A 230 -12.87 7.92 -17.65
CA ARG A 230 -13.13 9.18 -18.33
C ARG A 230 -14.49 9.14 -19.00
N SER A 231 -15.12 10.29 -19.16
CA SER A 231 -16.41 10.42 -19.83
C SER A 231 -16.40 10.06 -21.34
N TRP A 232 -15.21 9.98 -21.94
CA TRP A 232 -15.02 9.55 -23.31
C TRP A 232 -14.65 8.08 -23.39
N GLY A 233 -15.50 7.27 -24.01
CA GLY A 233 -15.28 5.85 -24.19
C GLY A 233 -16.57 5.12 -24.61
N VAL A 234 -16.45 3.82 -24.89
CA VAL A 234 -17.57 2.92 -25.12
C VAL A 234 -17.92 2.24 -23.79
N PRO A 235 -19.17 2.23 -23.35
CA PRO A 235 -19.60 1.50 -22.16
C PRO A 235 -19.28 0.01 -22.28
N ILE A 236 -18.84 -0.61 -21.21
CA ILE A 236 -18.74 -2.07 -21.09
C ILE A 236 -20.16 -2.58 -20.83
N PRO A 237 -20.72 -3.48 -21.68
CA PRO A 237 -22.10 -3.95 -21.57
C PRO A 237 -22.25 -4.99 -20.44
N ALA A 238 -21.87 -4.61 -19.23
CA ALA A 238 -21.95 -5.43 -18.04
C ALA A 238 -22.93 -4.79 -17.05
N PHE A 239 -23.87 -5.59 -16.57
CA PHE A 239 -24.86 -5.18 -15.58
C PHE A 239 -24.57 -5.87 -14.25
N TYR A 240 -24.75 -5.14 -13.17
CA TYR A 240 -24.63 -5.68 -11.83
C TYR A 240 -26.02 -5.99 -11.28
N CYS A 241 -26.20 -7.19 -10.74
CA CYS A 241 -27.44 -7.57 -10.09
C CYS A 241 -27.41 -7.13 -8.63
N ASP A 242 -28.24 -6.21 -8.24
CA ASP A 242 -28.32 -5.69 -6.88
C ASP A 242 -28.77 -6.76 -5.86
N ASP A 243 -29.53 -7.77 -6.30
CA ASP A 243 -30.04 -8.82 -5.39
C ASP A 243 -28.98 -9.88 -5.07
N CYS A 244 -28.19 -10.30 -6.06
CA CYS A 244 -27.25 -11.43 -5.88
C CYS A 244 -25.78 -11.07 -6.02
N GLY A 245 -25.43 -9.82 -6.30
CA GLY A 245 -24.07 -9.33 -6.44
C GLY A 245 -23.30 -9.88 -7.64
N LYS A 246 -23.98 -10.44 -8.63
CA LYS A 246 -23.32 -11.03 -9.80
C LYS A 246 -23.34 -10.10 -10.99
N TRP A 247 -22.25 -10.12 -11.74
CA TRP A 247 -22.17 -9.48 -13.06
C TRP A 247 -22.88 -10.32 -14.09
N VAL A 248 -23.63 -9.66 -14.97
CA VAL A 248 -24.36 -10.25 -16.09
C VAL A 248 -23.83 -9.66 -17.38
N ILE A 249 -23.25 -10.52 -18.21
CA ILE A 249 -22.83 -10.20 -19.58
C ILE A 249 -23.36 -11.34 -20.45
N THR A 250 -24.32 -11.05 -21.31
CA THR A 250 -24.96 -12.00 -22.21
C THR A 250 -25.09 -11.41 -23.60
N ASP A 251 -25.40 -12.22 -24.61
CA ASP A 251 -25.68 -11.74 -25.97
C ASP A 251 -26.86 -10.76 -26.01
N GLU A 252 -27.76 -10.83 -25.02
CA GLU A 252 -28.90 -9.92 -24.89
C GLU A 252 -28.52 -8.56 -24.31
N THR A 253 -27.38 -8.48 -23.59
CA THR A 253 -26.88 -7.24 -23.00
C THR A 253 -25.91 -6.51 -23.90
N MET A 254 -25.45 -7.14 -24.98
CA MET A 254 -24.58 -6.56 -26.01
C MET A 254 -25.38 -6.00 -27.18
#